data_e16407e014130d3e3dc51f521fffa74b
#
_entry.id   e16407e014130d3e3dc51f521fffa74b
#
_cell.length_a   1.000
_cell.length_b   1.000
_cell.length_c   1.000
_cell.angle_alpha   90.00
_cell.angle_beta   90.00
_cell.angle_gamma   90.00
#
_symmetry.space_group_name_H-M   'P 1'
#
loop_
_entity.id
_entity.type
_entity.pdbx_description
1 polymer ?
#
loop_
_entity_poly.entity_id
_entity_poly.type
_entity_poly.pdbx_seq_one_letter_code
_entity_poly.pdbx_strand_id
1 'polypeptide(L)'
;MEEKKLSYAPEVTKALEIAQKIARENMNARYSGGHLLKAVLNRDLPLLKLLESKGVDVFYLEEWAEVRIEEALKATNTYSCDPDEVIDTIFTEAEAIREILDEEEISLWDVFVALSTQGVAFNFDQMKTYPVTRAELLETTPLPAASAEKPFSSAPLSSTAKGFLQKYCVNKKDVLKAKASKEIPVGRVAETQKITEILCRFSKQNVLIIGDSGIGKTTLINSFVQKVIAGQVPDVLSNLAVFELDMGALIAGASYKGEIEDRIKNIAQELKQYPKSVLIIEELHALLGNSFDSSMANLLKSELTKGLTVIGTSTIDEFTKKIEKSGLEPLFEKVELQESDDETHFRMLRQTLSAYETHHHIAITDEAIWEAIRLSKRYLKEKSLPASAIDLIDHT
;
A
#
# COMPACT_ATOMS: atom_id res chain seq x y z
N MET A 1 -42.81 34.43 1.41
CA MET A 1 -41.83 33.33 1.47
C MET A 1 -40.65 33.89 2.23
N GLU A 2 -40.50 33.50 3.49
CA GLU A 2 -39.35 33.92 4.29
C GLU A 2 -38.09 33.30 3.67
N GLU A 3 -37.13 34.15 3.31
CA GLU A 3 -35.79 33.71 2.94
C GLU A 3 -35.21 32.97 4.14
N LYS A 4 -35.10 31.65 4.02
CA LYS A 4 -34.46 30.79 5.00
C LYS A 4 -32.97 31.18 5.07
N LYS A 5 -32.58 31.92 6.09
CA LYS A 5 -31.24 32.41 6.28
C LYS A 5 -30.36 31.17 6.51
N LEU A 6 -29.52 30.81 5.53
CA LEU A 6 -28.55 29.72 5.62
C LEU A 6 -27.59 29.99 6.79
N SER A 7 -27.47 29.02 7.69
CA SER A 7 -26.51 29.08 8.81
C SER A 7 -25.24 28.36 8.41
N TYR A 8 -24.12 29.05 8.46
CA TYR A 8 -22.80 28.53 8.08
C TYR A 8 -21.91 28.40 9.30
N ALA A 9 -21.18 27.31 9.39
CA ALA A 9 -20.11 27.17 10.34
C ALA A 9 -19.02 28.27 10.10
N PRO A 10 -18.36 28.77 11.14
CA PRO A 10 -17.35 29.85 11.01
C PRO A 10 -16.25 29.56 10.01
N GLU A 11 -15.88 28.28 9.88
CA GLU A 11 -14.86 27.82 8.95
C GLU A 11 -15.25 27.97 7.49
N VAL A 12 -16.56 27.85 7.17
CA VAL A 12 -17.11 28.04 5.81
C VAL A 12 -16.97 29.52 5.42
N THR A 13 -17.28 30.43 6.33
CA THR A 13 -17.11 31.87 6.09
C THR A 13 -15.64 32.21 5.80
N LYS A 14 -14.72 31.61 6.58
CA LYS A 14 -13.28 31.76 6.36
C LYS A 14 -12.84 31.20 5.00
N ALA A 15 -13.38 30.07 4.59
CA ALA A 15 -13.10 29.49 3.27
C ALA A 15 -13.57 30.41 2.11
N LEU A 16 -14.72 31.07 2.24
CA LEU A 16 -15.19 32.05 1.27
C LEU A 16 -14.25 33.28 1.16
N GLU A 17 -13.76 33.79 2.28
CA GLU A 17 -12.78 34.88 2.29
C GLU A 17 -11.48 34.47 1.59
N ILE A 18 -11.01 33.24 1.84
CA ILE A 18 -9.81 32.67 1.18
C ILE A 18 -10.08 32.52 -0.33
N ALA A 19 -11.25 32.03 -0.74
CA ALA A 19 -11.61 31.88 -2.15
C ALA A 19 -11.60 33.21 -2.89
N GLN A 20 -12.15 34.27 -2.28
CA GLN A 20 -12.08 35.64 -2.82
C GLN A 20 -10.65 36.15 -2.96
N LYS A 21 -9.81 35.89 -1.95
CA LYS A 21 -8.40 36.25 -1.98
C LYS A 21 -7.66 35.54 -3.11
N ILE A 22 -7.85 34.25 -3.27
CA ILE A 22 -7.26 33.44 -4.36
C ILE A 22 -7.68 34.02 -5.73
N ALA A 23 -8.96 34.35 -5.90
CA ALA A 23 -9.45 34.90 -7.16
C ALA A 23 -8.83 36.27 -7.49
N ARG A 24 -8.64 37.14 -6.49
CA ARG A 24 -7.95 38.43 -6.67
C ARG A 24 -6.48 38.24 -7.02
N GLU A 25 -5.77 37.33 -6.34
CA GLU A 25 -4.36 37.03 -6.62
C GLU A 25 -4.14 36.50 -8.04
N ASN A 26 -5.12 35.73 -8.56
CA ASN A 26 -5.10 35.17 -9.92
C ASN A 26 -5.74 36.11 -10.97
N MET A 27 -6.13 37.33 -10.59
CA MET A 27 -6.79 38.31 -11.46
C MET A 27 -8.06 37.74 -12.15
N ASN A 28 -8.84 36.93 -11.44
CA ASN A 28 -10.09 36.41 -11.96
C ASN A 28 -11.26 37.39 -11.70
N ALA A 29 -12.21 37.46 -12.62
CA ALA A 29 -13.35 38.39 -12.55
C ALA A 29 -14.33 38.04 -11.42
N ARG A 30 -14.49 36.75 -11.15
CA ARG A 30 -15.36 36.18 -10.11
C ARG A 30 -14.68 35.00 -9.45
N TYR A 31 -15.02 34.70 -8.19
CA TYR A 31 -14.58 33.44 -7.59
C TYR A 31 -15.60 32.33 -7.90
N SER A 32 -15.09 31.20 -8.36
CA SER A 32 -15.85 30.03 -8.84
C SER A 32 -15.62 28.78 -7.97
N GLY A 33 -16.21 27.67 -8.35
CA GLY A 33 -16.03 26.38 -7.69
C GLY A 33 -14.56 25.96 -7.52
N GLY A 34 -13.68 26.25 -8.51
CA GLY A 34 -12.26 25.96 -8.41
C GLY A 34 -11.55 26.75 -7.28
N HIS A 35 -11.90 28.03 -7.14
CA HIS A 35 -11.39 28.89 -6.06
C HIS A 35 -11.87 28.39 -4.68
N LEU A 36 -13.16 28.03 -4.60
CA LEU A 36 -13.73 27.50 -3.36
C LEU A 36 -13.12 26.14 -3.00
N LEU A 37 -12.91 25.25 -3.98
CA LEU A 37 -12.23 23.97 -3.76
C LEU A 37 -10.82 24.18 -3.20
N LYS A 38 -10.03 25.06 -3.80
CA LYS A 38 -8.69 25.39 -3.29
C LYS A 38 -8.72 26.02 -1.90
N ALA A 39 -9.75 26.82 -1.61
CA ALA A 39 -9.92 27.47 -0.31
C ALA A 39 -10.25 26.48 0.80
N VAL A 40 -11.14 25.50 0.58
CA VAL A 40 -11.49 24.48 1.59
C VAL A 40 -10.33 23.52 1.88
N LEU A 41 -9.38 23.37 0.93
CA LEU A 41 -8.15 22.60 1.09
C LEU A 41 -7.02 23.39 1.80
N ASN A 42 -7.29 24.62 2.25
CA ASN A 42 -6.26 25.43 2.92
C ASN A 42 -5.80 24.81 4.25
N ARG A 43 -4.50 24.89 4.51
CA ARG A 43 -3.84 24.31 5.72
C ARG A 43 -4.34 24.87 7.04
N ASP A 44 -4.92 26.09 7.02
CA ASP A 44 -5.50 26.75 8.19
C ASP A 44 -6.92 26.27 8.53
N LEU A 45 -7.48 25.38 7.72
CA LEU A 45 -8.81 24.80 7.88
C LEU A 45 -8.73 23.33 8.28
N PRO A 46 -9.69 22.82 9.09
CA PRO A 46 -9.63 21.47 9.62
C PRO A 46 -9.88 20.37 8.57
N LEU A 47 -10.52 20.71 7.45
CA LEU A 47 -10.92 19.77 6.40
C LEU A 47 -9.73 19.03 5.80
N LEU A 48 -8.61 19.72 5.57
CA LEU A 48 -7.42 19.12 4.98
C LEU A 48 -6.93 17.90 5.77
N LYS A 49 -6.83 18.02 7.09
CA LYS A 49 -6.42 16.91 7.98
C LYS A 49 -7.42 15.75 7.93
N LEU A 50 -8.71 16.07 7.80
CA LEU A 50 -9.76 15.06 7.67
C LEU A 50 -9.63 14.30 6.35
N LEU A 51 -9.40 14.99 5.23
CA LEU A 51 -9.21 14.38 3.90
C LEU A 51 -7.94 13.52 3.86
N GLU A 52 -6.83 14.03 4.42
CA GLU A 52 -5.59 13.25 4.55
C GLU A 52 -5.81 11.98 5.39
N SER A 53 -6.57 12.07 6.47
CA SER A 53 -6.90 10.90 7.32
C SER A 53 -7.75 9.85 6.60
N LYS A 54 -8.53 10.29 5.61
CA LYS A 54 -9.37 9.43 4.76
C LYS A 54 -8.64 8.91 3.50
N GLY A 55 -7.36 9.28 3.34
CA GLY A 55 -6.54 8.83 2.21
C GLY A 55 -6.85 9.53 0.88
N VAL A 56 -7.55 10.67 0.93
CA VAL A 56 -7.80 11.48 -0.25
C VAL A 56 -6.50 12.19 -0.66
N ASP A 57 -6.14 12.11 -1.93
CA ASP A 57 -4.95 12.80 -2.47
C ASP A 57 -5.21 14.31 -2.56
N VAL A 58 -4.88 15.01 -1.48
CA VAL A 58 -5.08 16.46 -1.38
C VAL A 58 -4.21 17.21 -2.38
N PHE A 59 -3.00 16.73 -2.64
CA PHE A 59 -2.10 17.38 -3.60
C PHE A 59 -2.69 17.35 -5.02
N TYR A 60 -3.25 16.23 -5.42
CA TYR A 60 -3.95 16.12 -6.70
C TYR A 60 -5.19 17.03 -6.77
N LEU A 61 -5.94 17.13 -5.66
CA LEU A 61 -7.09 18.06 -5.58
C LEU A 61 -6.67 19.52 -5.68
N GLU A 62 -5.54 19.89 -5.06
CA GLU A 62 -4.98 21.25 -5.17
C GLU A 62 -4.57 21.55 -6.62
N GLU A 63 -3.82 20.67 -7.29
CA GLU A 63 -3.46 20.83 -8.71
C GLU A 63 -4.69 20.87 -9.60
N TRP A 64 -5.66 20.00 -9.35
CA TRP A 64 -6.92 19.98 -10.11
C TRP A 64 -7.69 21.30 -9.97
N ALA A 65 -7.74 21.86 -8.76
CA ALA A 65 -8.35 23.17 -8.51
C ALA A 65 -7.60 24.29 -9.23
N GLU A 66 -6.26 24.26 -9.25
CA GLU A 66 -5.43 25.25 -9.94
C GLU A 66 -5.74 25.30 -11.45
N VAL A 67 -5.85 24.15 -12.11
CA VAL A 67 -6.23 24.09 -13.53
C VAL A 67 -7.60 24.78 -13.76
N ARG A 68 -8.58 24.57 -12.86
CA ARG A 68 -9.91 25.21 -12.97
C ARG A 68 -9.86 26.74 -12.71
N ILE A 69 -8.95 27.19 -11.86
CA ILE A 69 -8.71 28.61 -11.60
C ILE A 69 -8.06 29.29 -12.83
N GLU A 70 -7.14 28.60 -13.51
CA GLU A 70 -6.51 29.09 -14.73
C GLU A 70 -7.52 29.22 -15.90
N GLU A 71 -8.48 28.31 -16.00
CA GLU A 71 -9.57 28.34 -16.99
C GLU A 71 -10.59 29.46 -16.75
N ALA A 72 -10.63 30.04 -15.52
CA ALA A 72 -11.59 31.06 -15.16
C ALA A 72 -11.31 32.42 -15.85
N LEU A 73 -12.38 33.14 -16.17
CA LEU A 73 -12.31 34.43 -16.86
C LEU A 73 -11.45 35.44 -16.08
N LYS A 74 -10.50 36.08 -16.76
CA LYS A 74 -9.63 37.11 -16.19
C LYS A 74 -10.34 38.45 -16.11
N ALA A 75 -10.11 39.20 -15.04
CA ALA A 75 -10.66 40.51 -14.81
C ALA A 75 -9.87 41.60 -15.55
N THR A 76 -10.57 42.58 -16.06
CA THR A 76 -9.98 43.84 -16.58
C THR A 76 -9.83 44.92 -15.50
N ASN A 77 -10.52 44.75 -14.33
CA ASN A 77 -10.47 45.64 -13.17
C ASN A 77 -10.63 44.86 -11.87
N THR A 78 -9.79 45.13 -10.86
CA THR A 78 -9.58 44.30 -9.69
C THR A 78 -10.29 44.73 -8.39
N TYR A 79 -11.33 45.54 -8.44
CA TYR A 79 -11.89 46.15 -7.21
C TYR A 79 -13.04 45.39 -6.54
N SER A 80 -13.77 44.53 -7.23
CA SER A 80 -14.73 43.59 -6.58
C SER A 80 -14.62 42.23 -7.21
N CYS A 81 -14.48 41.22 -6.39
CA CYS A 81 -14.51 39.81 -6.81
C CYS A 81 -15.81 39.21 -6.26
N ASP A 82 -16.87 39.25 -7.04
CA ASP A 82 -18.20 38.73 -6.69
C ASP A 82 -18.22 37.20 -6.89
N PRO A 83 -19.17 36.49 -6.23
CA PRO A 83 -19.35 35.06 -6.46
C PRO A 83 -19.85 34.83 -7.91
N ASP A 84 -19.46 33.70 -8.48
CA ASP A 84 -20.06 33.15 -9.69
C ASP A 84 -21.42 32.50 -9.32
N GLU A 85 -22.35 32.42 -10.26
CA GLU A 85 -23.67 31.78 -10.09
C GLU A 85 -23.56 30.32 -9.61
N VAL A 86 -22.46 29.66 -9.93
CA VAL A 86 -22.13 28.32 -9.47
C VAL A 86 -22.03 28.22 -7.96
N ILE A 87 -21.62 29.29 -7.26
CA ILE A 87 -21.49 29.31 -5.81
C ILE A 87 -22.83 29.08 -5.11
N ASP A 88 -23.91 29.71 -5.62
CA ASP A 88 -25.27 29.54 -5.08
C ASP A 88 -25.73 28.07 -5.26
N THR A 89 -25.39 27.46 -6.39
CA THR A 89 -25.69 26.05 -6.66
C THR A 89 -24.95 25.11 -5.69
N ILE A 90 -23.67 25.40 -5.40
CA ILE A 90 -22.88 24.63 -4.43
C ILE A 90 -23.48 24.70 -3.04
N PHE A 91 -23.91 25.88 -2.58
CA PHE A 91 -24.50 26.04 -1.25
C PHE A 91 -25.91 25.46 -1.16
N THR A 92 -26.68 25.45 -2.24
CA THR A 92 -27.97 24.75 -2.31
C THR A 92 -27.79 23.24 -2.14
N GLU A 93 -26.80 22.67 -2.79
CA GLU A 93 -26.46 21.25 -2.64
C GLU A 93 -25.86 20.95 -1.24
N ALA A 94 -25.01 21.83 -0.71
CA ALA A 94 -24.46 21.70 0.63
C ALA A 94 -25.55 21.70 1.72
N GLU A 95 -26.61 22.52 1.56
CA GLU A 95 -27.79 22.50 2.43
C GLU A 95 -28.52 21.16 2.37
N ALA A 96 -28.69 20.58 1.19
CA ALA A 96 -29.30 19.26 1.03
C ALA A 96 -28.45 18.17 1.69
N ILE A 97 -27.13 18.29 1.62
CA ILE A 97 -26.20 17.35 2.26
C ILE A 97 -26.26 17.49 3.78
N ARG A 98 -26.25 18.73 4.31
CA ARG A 98 -26.43 19.03 5.72
C ARG A 98 -27.71 18.38 6.29
N GLU A 99 -28.83 18.46 5.54
CA GLU A 99 -30.10 17.82 5.93
C GLU A 99 -29.99 16.28 5.97
N ILE A 100 -29.23 15.67 5.05
CA ILE A 100 -28.98 14.23 5.03
C ILE A 100 -28.12 13.81 6.23
N LEU A 101 -27.15 14.65 6.64
CA LEU A 101 -26.23 14.37 7.73
C LEU A 101 -26.77 14.79 9.10
N ASP A 102 -27.96 15.38 9.16
CA ASP A 102 -28.64 15.88 10.38
C ASP A 102 -27.77 16.87 11.19
N GLU A 103 -27.05 17.76 10.49
CA GLU A 103 -26.22 18.81 11.08
C GLU A 103 -27.02 20.11 11.27
N GLU A 104 -26.64 20.94 12.26
CA GLU A 104 -27.34 22.22 12.55
C GLU A 104 -26.94 23.32 11.58
N GLU A 105 -25.66 23.36 11.15
CA GLU A 105 -25.09 24.38 10.26
C GLU A 105 -24.33 23.71 9.11
N ILE A 106 -24.22 24.41 7.97
CA ILE A 106 -23.40 23.93 6.84
C ILE A 106 -21.94 23.92 7.25
N SER A 107 -21.34 22.75 7.23
CA SER A 107 -19.93 22.51 7.53
C SER A 107 -19.03 22.58 6.30
N LEU A 108 -17.69 22.60 6.50
CA LEU A 108 -16.73 22.49 5.39
C LEU A 108 -16.85 21.14 4.67
N TRP A 109 -17.29 20.10 5.38
CA TRP A 109 -17.52 18.79 4.79
C TRP A 109 -18.66 18.82 3.79
N ASP A 110 -19.79 19.45 4.13
CA ASP A 110 -20.95 19.57 3.24
C ASP A 110 -20.57 20.32 1.97
N VAL A 111 -19.82 21.41 2.09
CA VAL A 111 -19.31 22.18 0.96
C VAL A 111 -18.39 21.35 0.08
N PHE A 112 -17.50 20.53 0.69
CA PHE A 112 -16.61 19.68 -0.07
C PHE A 112 -17.35 18.54 -0.79
N VAL A 113 -18.34 17.92 -0.16
CA VAL A 113 -19.20 16.92 -0.79
C VAL A 113 -20.03 17.53 -1.93
N ALA A 114 -20.53 18.75 -1.75
CA ALA A 114 -21.26 19.49 -2.81
C ALA A 114 -20.33 19.79 -4.01
N LEU A 115 -19.09 20.22 -3.77
CA LEU A 115 -18.06 20.41 -4.80
C LEU A 115 -17.72 19.12 -5.55
N SER A 116 -17.81 17.97 -4.88
CA SER A 116 -17.56 16.65 -5.44
C SER A 116 -18.80 16.03 -6.11
N THR A 117 -19.94 16.75 -6.10
CA THR A 117 -21.18 16.31 -6.73
C THR A 117 -21.19 16.71 -8.20
N GLN A 118 -21.44 15.72 -9.07
CA GLN A 118 -21.44 15.92 -10.51
C GLN A 118 -22.55 16.91 -10.98
N GLY A 119 -22.17 17.89 -11.79
CA GLY A 119 -23.10 18.88 -12.33
C GLY A 119 -23.45 20.03 -11.39
N VAL A 120 -22.87 20.09 -10.18
CA VAL A 120 -23.06 21.17 -9.21
C VAL A 120 -22.02 22.28 -9.44
N ALA A 121 -20.76 21.98 -9.16
CA ALA A 121 -19.66 22.94 -9.31
C ALA A 121 -18.93 22.83 -10.64
N PHE A 122 -18.90 21.64 -11.22
CA PHE A 122 -18.12 21.31 -12.40
C PHE A 122 -18.94 20.49 -13.39
N ASN A 123 -18.63 20.62 -14.68
CA ASN A 123 -19.34 19.88 -15.72
C ASN A 123 -18.91 18.39 -15.75
N PHE A 124 -19.68 17.58 -16.49
CA PHE A 124 -19.47 16.13 -16.57
C PHE A 124 -18.07 15.75 -17.06
N ASP A 125 -17.52 16.46 -18.03
CA ASP A 125 -16.20 16.14 -18.59
C ASP A 125 -15.09 16.52 -17.62
N GLN A 126 -15.23 17.60 -16.86
CA GLN A 126 -14.31 17.98 -15.81
C GLN A 126 -14.29 16.97 -14.66
N MET A 127 -15.45 16.46 -14.28
CA MET A 127 -15.59 15.48 -13.18
C MET A 127 -15.04 14.08 -13.50
N LYS A 128 -14.79 13.74 -14.77
CA LYS A 128 -14.15 12.46 -15.15
C LYS A 128 -12.77 12.28 -14.54
N THR A 129 -12.07 13.37 -14.29
CA THR A 129 -10.72 13.36 -13.71
C THR A 129 -10.71 13.75 -12.23
N TYR A 130 -11.88 13.97 -11.63
CA TYR A 130 -11.99 14.30 -10.22
C TYR A 130 -11.77 13.05 -9.35
N PRO A 131 -10.89 13.09 -8.33
CA PRO A 131 -10.40 11.88 -7.67
C PRO A 131 -11.36 11.26 -6.66
N VAL A 132 -12.47 11.93 -6.34
CA VAL A 132 -13.39 11.51 -5.26
C VAL A 132 -14.84 11.65 -5.72
N THR A 133 -15.69 10.69 -5.40
CA THR A 133 -17.11 10.74 -5.72
C THR A 133 -17.96 11.09 -4.51
N ARG A 134 -19.14 11.74 -4.74
CA ARG A 134 -20.13 12.01 -3.68
C ARG A 134 -20.48 10.76 -2.86
N ALA A 135 -20.65 9.61 -3.52
CA ALA A 135 -21.03 8.37 -2.87
C ALA A 135 -19.96 7.91 -1.86
N GLU A 136 -18.69 7.94 -2.26
CA GLU A 136 -17.55 7.62 -1.38
C GLU A 136 -17.46 8.55 -0.18
N LEU A 137 -17.77 9.85 -0.36
CA LEU A 137 -17.71 10.82 0.73
C LEU A 137 -18.86 10.67 1.72
N LEU A 138 -20.08 10.38 1.26
CA LEU A 138 -21.25 10.19 2.12
C LEU A 138 -21.17 8.86 2.91
N GLU A 139 -20.58 7.81 2.35
CA GLU A 139 -20.33 6.56 3.08
C GLU A 139 -19.29 6.70 4.20
N THR A 140 -18.47 7.75 4.14
CA THR A 140 -17.38 8.00 5.10
C THR A 140 -17.65 9.12 6.10
N THR A 141 -18.92 9.45 6.40
CA THR A 141 -19.33 10.57 7.27
C THR A 141 -18.66 10.55 8.64
N PRO A 142 -18.10 11.66 9.15
CA PRO A 142 -17.62 11.76 10.51
C PRO A 142 -18.81 11.96 11.47
N LEU A 143 -18.94 11.10 12.48
CA LEU A 143 -19.81 11.33 13.64
C LEU A 143 -19.35 12.57 14.44
N PRO A 144 -20.28 13.36 15.04
CA PRO A 144 -19.95 14.65 15.66
C PRO A 144 -19.00 14.48 16.85
N ALA A 145 -18.05 15.43 16.93
CA ALA A 145 -17.05 15.49 17.98
C ALA A 145 -17.67 15.89 19.33
N ALA A 146 -17.74 14.96 20.26
CA ALA A 146 -17.97 15.25 21.69
C ALA A 146 -16.84 14.67 22.54
N SER A 147 -16.02 15.59 23.01
CA SER A 147 -15.26 15.62 24.28
C SER A 147 -14.59 14.37 24.84
N ALA A 148 -13.28 14.55 25.13
CA ALA A 148 -12.50 14.10 26.27
C ALA A 148 -12.02 12.65 26.35
N GLU A 149 -10.72 12.55 26.24
CA GLU A 149 -9.77 11.60 26.87
C GLU A 149 -10.33 10.50 27.77
N LYS A 150 -10.06 9.23 27.40
CA LYS A 150 -9.71 8.15 28.34
C LYS A 150 -8.97 6.99 27.65
N PRO A 151 -8.25 6.15 28.40
CA PRO A 151 -7.06 5.45 27.93
C PRO A 151 -7.34 4.14 27.21
N PHE A 152 -6.35 3.73 26.43
CA PHE A 152 -6.21 2.48 25.69
C PHE A 152 -6.86 1.27 26.39
N SER A 153 -7.82 0.65 25.71
CA SER A 153 -8.23 -0.73 25.92
C SER A 153 -8.37 -1.41 24.57
N SER A 154 -7.65 -2.50 24.43
CA SER A 154 -7.60 -3.35 23.24
C SER A 154 -8.94 -4.05 23.00
N ALA A 155 -9.62 -3.74 21.89
CA ALA A 155 -10.69 -4.55 21.33
C ALA A 155 -10.61 -4.58 19.80
N PRO A 156 -10.99 -5.70 19.12
CA PRO A 156 -10.65 -5.95 17.74
C PRO A 156 -11.49 -5.10 16.78
N LEU A 157 -10.80 -4.51 15.79
CA LEU A 157 -11.39 -3.76 14.67
C LEU A 157 -12.32 -4.63 13.85
N SER A 158 -13.60 -4.26 13.82
CA SER A 158 -14.61 -4.85 12.94
C SER A 158 -14.49 -4.30 11.52
N SER A 159 -14.47 -5.22 10.60
CA SER A 159 -14.44 -5.11 9.15
C SER A 159 -15.52 -4.21 8.55
N THR A 160 -15.17 -3.24 7.69
CA THR A 160 -15.85 -2.92 6.42
C THR A 160 -15.21 -1.74 5.68
N ALA A 161 -14.02 -1.88 5.26
CA ALA A 161 -13.46 -1.44 3.97
C ALA A 161 -12.28 -2.37 3.78
N LYS A 162 -12.26 -3.16 2.71
CA LYS A 162 -11.10 -3.99 2.42
C LYS A 162 -9.97 -3.03 2.12
N GLY A 163 -9.11 -2.75 3.10
CA GLY A 163 -7.94 -1.91 2.96
C GLY A 163 -7.04 -2.42 1.84
N PHE A 164 -6.15 -1.58 1.34
CA PHE A 164 -5.20 -1.95 0.28
C PHE A 164 -4.40 -3.21 0.67
N LEU A 165 -4.07 -3.37 1.96
CA LEU A 165 -3.43 -4.58 2.47
C LEU A 165 -4.28 -5.83 2.26
N GLN A 166 -5.61 -5.76 2.48
CA GLN A 166 -6.49 -6.92 2.27
C GLN A 166 -6.72 -7.22 0.78
N LYS A 167 -6.63 -6.20 -0.09
CA LYS A 167 -6.87 -6.34 -1.52
C LYS A 167 -5.63 -6.82 -2.28
N TYR A 168 -4.45 -6.38 -1.88
CA TYR A 168 -3.20 -6.59 -2.62
C TYR A 168 -2.12 -7.33 -1.83
N CYS A 169 -2.37 -7.64 -0.56
CA CYS A 169 -1.43 -8.36 0.27
C CYS A 169 -2.11 -9.51 1.01
N VAL A 170 -1.33 -10.54 1.29
CA VAL A 170 -1.76 -11.69 2.08
C VAL A 170 -1.06 -11.65 3.43
N ASN A 171 -1.80 -11.81 4.53
CA ASN A 171 -1.18 -11.96 5.83
C ASN A 171 -0.50 -13.32 5.92
N LYS A 172 0.82 -13.33 5.83
CA LYS A 172 1.62 -14.55 5.77
C LYS A 172 1.50 -15.40 7.04
N LYS A 173 1.29 -14.76 8.20
CA LYS A 173 1.10 -15.49 9.47
C LYS A 173 -0.18 -16.31 9.46
N ASP A 174 -1.27 -15.78 8.92
CA ASP A 174 -2.56 -16.47 8.88
C ASP A 174 -2.53 -17.63 7.88
N VAL A 175 -1.87 -17.44 6.73
CA VAL A 175 -1.68 -18.51 5.74
C VAL A 175 -0.88 -19.66 6.32
N LEU A 176 0.21 -19.38 7.02
CA LEU A 176 1.05 -20.43 7.61
C LEU A 176 0.38 -21.12 8.81
N LYS A 177 -0.44 -20.41 9.58
CA LYS A 177 -1.26 -21.03 10.63
C LYS A 177 -2.34 -21.95 10.08
N ALA A 178 -2.94 -21.61 8.94
CA ALA A 178 -3.96 -22.43 8.27
C ALA A 178 -3.36 -23.68 7.60
N LYS A 179 -2.10 -23.61 7.14
CA LYS A 179 -1.36 -24.77 6.66
C LYS A 179 -0.96 -25.61 7.88
N ALA A 180 -1.52 -26.82 8.00
CA ALA A 180 -1.34 -27.72 9.15
C ALA A 180 0.10 -28.14 9.45
N SER A 181 1.08 -27.80 8.62
CA SER A 181 2.49 -28.07 8.81
C SER A 181 3.06 -27.14 9.90
N LYS A 182 3.13 -27.64 11.11
CA LYS A 182 3.80 -26.98 12.26
C LYS A 182 5.31 -27.11 12.22
N GLU A 183 5.86 -27.84 11.27
CA GLU A 183 7.27 -28.13 11.21
C GLU A 183 8.04 -26.97 10.59
N ILE A 184 9.04 -26.47 11.31
CA ILE A 184 9.97 -25.48 10.78
C ILE A 184 10.83 -26.17 9.72
N PRO A 185 10.91 -25.63 8.48
CA PRO A 185 11.74 -26.23 7.44
C PRO A 185 13.18 -26.43 7.90
N VAL A 186 13.72 -27.60 7.65
CA VAL A 186 15.09 -27.97 8.02
C VAL A 186 16.09 -27.29 7.09
N GLY A 187 17.27 -27.00 7.61
CA GLY A 187 18.32 -26.27 6.90
C GLY A 187 18.13 -24.74 6.99
N ARG A 188 19.06 -23.97 6.56
CA ARG A 188 19.00 -22.50 6.51
C ARG A 188 18.86 -21.81 7.89
N VAL A 189 19.35 -22.44 8.97
CA VAL A 189 19.26 -21.85 10.32
C VAL A 189 20.08 -20.57 10.43
N ALA A 190 21.28 -20.55 9.84
CA ALA A 190 22.15 -19.38 9.84
C ALA A 190 21.54 -18.21 9.06
N GLU A 191 20.96 -18.47 7.90
CA GLU A 191 20.32 -17.44 7.05
C GLU A 191 19.06 -16.92 7.72
N THR A 192 18.26 -17.77 8.37
CA THR A 192 17.09 -17.34 9.15
C THR A 192 17.49 -16.45 10.32
N GLN A 193 18.58 -16.80 11.01
CA GLN A 193 19.13 -15.98 12.08
C GLN A 193 19.62 -14.64 11.56
N LYS A 194 20.31 -14.61 10.41
CA LYS A 194 20.77 -13.38 9.77
C LYS A 194 19.60 -12.45 9.41
N ILE A 195 18.49 -12.99 8.89
CA ILE A 195 17.27 -12.21 8.64
C ILE A 195 16.77 -11.59 9.96
N THR A 196 16.69 -12.38 11.02
CA THR A 196 16.26 -11.92 12.35
C THR A 196 17.15 -10.79 12.87
N GLU A 197 18.48 -10.94 12.78
CA GLU A 197 19.45 -9.93 13.18
C GLU A 197 19.31 -8.63 12.40
N ILE A 198 19.13 -8.68 11.07
CA ILE A 198 18.94 -7.50 10.23
C ILE A 198 17.67 -6.76 10.62
N LEU A 199 16.56 -7.46 10.81
CA LEU A 199 15.27 -6.85 11.17
C LEU A 199 15.26 -6.27 12.60
N CYS A 200 16.17 -6.68 13.46
CA CYS A 200 16.36 -6.12 14.81
C CYS A 200 17.24 -4.86 14.84
N ARG A 201 17.91 -4.50 13.75
CA ARG A 201 18.78 -3.32 13.70
C ARG A 201 17.98 -2.03 13.84
N PHE A 202 18.63 -0.96 14.24
CA PHE A 202 18.05 0.37 14.27
C PHE A 202 17.93 1.00 12.86
N SER A 203 18.90 0.70 12.00
CA SER A 203 18.95 1.19 10.62
C SER A 203 19.19 0.06 9.64
N LYS A 204 18.81 0.22 8.37
CA LYS A 204 18.96 -0.77 7.29
C LYS A 204 18.32 -2.12 7.65
N GLN A 205 17.04 -2.06 8.02
CA GLN A 205 16.25 -3.25 8.38
C GLN A 205 15.71 -4.01 7.15
N ASN A 206 16.03 -3.57 5.93
CA ASN A 206 15.55 -4.25 4.73
C ASN A 206 16.47 -5.41 4.36
N VAL A 207 15.86 -6.53 4.00
CA VAL A 207 16.54 -7.78 3.64
C VAL A 207 16.35 -8.06 2.17
N LEU A 208 17.41 -8.40 1.46
CA LEU A 208 17.34 -8.91 0.10
C LEU A 208 17.92 -10.32 0.06
N ILE A 209 17.07 -11.32 -0.17
CA ILE A 209 17.46 -12.72 -0.31
C ILE A 209 17.79 -12.99 -1.76
N ILE A 210 19.04 -13.35 -2.03
CA ILE A 210 19.54 -13.60 -3.39
C ILE A 210 19.93 -15.07 -3.50
N GLY A 211 19.59 -15.69 -4.61
CA GLY A 211 19.97 -17.07 -4.91
C GLY A 211 19.24 -17.61 -6.13
N ASP A 212 19.70 -18.71 -6.64
CA ASP A 212 19.17 -19.32 -7.85
C ASP A 212 17.70 -19.76 -7.75
N SER A 213 17.08 -20.00 -8.88
CA SER A 213 15.71 -20.51 -8.90
C SER A 213 15.66 -21.90 -8.27
N GLY A 214 14.70 -22.11 -7.37
CA GLY A 214 14.51 -23.40 -6.70
C GLY A 214 15.39 -23.67 -5.49
N ILE A 215 16.28 -22.73 -5.10
CA ILE A 215 17.21 -22.90 -3.94
C ILE A 215 16.53 -22.82 -2.56
N GLY A 216 15.24 -22.40 -2.52
CA GLY A 216 14.45 -22.34 -1.29
C GLY A 216 14.29 -20.96 -0.68
N LYS A 217 14.30 -19.85 -1.47
CA LYS A 217 14.07 -18.47 -0.98
C LYS A 217 12.74 -18.32 -0.24
N THR A 218 11.64 -18.77 -0.84
CA THR A 218 10.30 -18.74 -0.23
C THR A 218 10.23 -19.61 1.03
N THR A 219 10.91 -20.76 1.02
CA THR A 219 10.98 -21.64 2.19
C THR A 219 11.73 -20.99 3.35
N LEU A 220 12.80 -20.24 3.08
CA LEU A 220 13.53 -19.46 4.08
C LEU A 220 12.64 -18.39 4.71
N ILE A 221 11.87 -17.66 3.91
CA ILE A 221 10.89 -16.68 4.39
C ILE A 221 9.85 -17.35 5.28
N ASN A 222 9.31 -18.49 4.84
CA ASN A 222 8.31 -19.25 5.62
C ASN A 222 8.90 -19.73 6.95
N SER A 223 10.16 -20.20 6.97
CA SER A 223 10.88 -20.57 8.21
C SER A 223 10.98 -19.39 9.18
N PHE A 224 11.36 -18.22 8.70
CA PHE A 224 11.42 -17.00 9.51
C PHE A 224 10.04 -16.66 10.10
N VAL A 225 8.99 -16.64 9.27
CA VAL A 225 7.61 -16.32 9.73
C VAL A 225 7.11 -17.37 10.73
N GLN A 226 7.42 -18.65 10.56
CA GLN A 226 7.08 -19.68 11.54
C GLN A 226 7.77 -19.44 12.88
N LYS A 227 9.05 -19.03 12.91
CA LYS A 227 9.72 -18.63 14.16
C LYS A 227 9.04 -17.43 14.82
N VAL A 228 8.58 -16.45 14.04
CA VAL A 228 7.79 -15.32 14.56
C VAL A 228 6.47 -15.81 15.19
N ILE A 229 5.76 -16.72 14.53
CA ILE A 229 4.51 -17.32 15.05
C ILE A 229 4.76 -18.12 16.33
N ALA A 230 5.88 -18.87 16.39
CA ALA A 230 6.26 -19.67 17.54
C ALA A 230 6.86 -18.87 18.71
N GLY A 231 7.02 -17.55 18.55
CA GLY A 231 7.68 -16.70 19.57
C GLY A 231 9.18 -16.96 19.73
N GLN A 232 9.83 -17.61 18.75
CA GLN A 232 11.26 -17.94 18.74
C GLN A 232 12.09 -16.82 18.11
N VAL A 233 11.73 -15.58 18.39
CA VAL A 233 12.39 -14.35 17.91
C VAL A 233 12.56 -13.38 19.08
N PRO A 234 13.50 -12.44 19.00
CA PRO A 234 13.65 -11.39 20.01
C PRO A 234 12.35 -10.60 20.22
N ASP A 235 12.16 -10.05 21.44
CA ASP A 235 10.95 -9.30 21.82
C ASP A 235 10.59 -8.17 20.84
N VAL A 236 11.62 -7.57 20.24
CA VAL A 236 11.45 -6.53 19.21
C VAL A 236 10.64 -7.03 18.00
N LEU A 237 10.63 -8.33 17.72
CA LEU A 237 9.92 -8.95 16.59
C LEU A 237 8.71 -9.80 17.03
N SER A 238 8.39 -9.87 18.32
CA SER A 238 7.33 -10.74 18.83
C SER A 238 5.95 -10.45 18.20
N ASN A 239 5.63 -9.17 17.99
CA ASN A 239 4.37 -8.71 17.40
C ASN A 239 4.51 -8.24 15.95
N LEU A 240 5.54 -8.70 15.23
CA LEU A 240 5.77 -8.32 13.84
C LEU A 240 4.57 -8.70 12.96
N ALA A 241 3.96 -7.73 12.31
CA ALA A 241 2.96 -7.98 11.26
C ALA A 241 3.67 -8.32 9.95
N VAL A 242 3.30 -9.43 9.32
CA VAL A 242 4.00 -9.93 8.12
C VAL A 242 3.00 -10.05 6.98
N PHE A 243 3.18 -9.21 5.97
CA PHE A 243 2.37 -9.20 4.77
C PHE A 243 3.22 -9.58 3.56
N GLU A 244 2.63 -10.36 2.66
CA GLU A 244 3.22 -10.72 1.38
C GLU A 244 2.45 -10.02 0.27
N LEU A 245 3.15 -9.33 -0.61
CA LEU A 245 2.57 -8.63 -1.75
C LEU A 245 2.11 -9.65 -2.81
N ASP A 246 0.84 -9.61 -3.17
CA ASP A 246 0.31 -10.36 -4.29
C ASP A 246 0.53 -9.59 -5.60
N MET A 247 1.56 -9.99 -6.34
CA MET A 247 1.92 -9.37 -7.63
C MET A 247 0.80 -9.49 -8.67
N GLY A 248 0.04 -10.59 -8.65
CA GLY A 248 -1.09 -10.81 -9.54
C GLY A 248 -2.21 -9.81 -9.25
N ALA A 249 -2.62 -9.70 -7.99
CA ALA A 249 -3.63 -8.73 -7.56
C ALA A 249 -3.16 -7.28 -7.77
N LEU A 250 -1.88 -7.00 -7.54
CA LEU A 250 -1.31 -5.66 -7.72
C LEU A 250 -1.41 -5.17 -9.18
N ILE A 251 -1.16 -6.05 -10.15
CA ILE A 251 -1.14 -5.71 -11.58
C ILE A 251 -2.56 -5.83 -12.18
N ALA A 252 -3.41 -6.71 -11.66
CA ALA A 252 -4.74 -6.93 -12.19
C ALA A 252 -5.58 -5.64 -12.19
N GLY A 253 -6.14 -5.31 -13.36
CA GLY A 253 -6.97 -4.13 -13.56
C GLY A 253 -6.23 -2.79 -13.55
N ALA A 254 -4.91 -2.78 -13.47
CA ALA A 254 -4.14 -1.54 -13.61
C ALA A 254 -4.08 -1.15 -15.09
N SER A 255 -4.63 0.02 -15.41
CA SER A 255 -4.66 0.54 -16.79
C SER A 255 -3.35 1.22 -17.18
N TYR A 256 -2.58 1.70 -16.22
CA TYR A 256 -1.30 2.39 -16.41
C TYR A 256 -0.38 2.22 -15.19
N LYS A 257 0.92 2.49 -15.37
CA LYS A 257 1.94 2.25 -14.34
C LYS A 257 1.75 3.06 -13.05
N GLY A 258 1.31 4.31 -13.16
CA GLY A 258 1.04 5.17 -12.00
C GLY A 258 0.05 4.56 -11.03
N GLU A 259 -0.94 3.79 -11.52
CA GLU A 259 -1.89 3.09 -10.66
C GLU A 259 -1.21 2.01 -9.79
N ILE A 260 -0.21 1.31 -10.33
CA ILE A 260 0.57 0.33 -9.54
C ILE A 260 1.42 1.06 -8.49
N GLU A 261 1.99 2.21 -8.84
CA GLU A 261 2.76 3.05 -7.91
C GLU A 261 1.89 3.56 -6.76
N ASP A 262 0.67 4.03 -7.06
CA ASP A 262 -0.29 4.48 -6.05
C ASP A 262 -0.75 3.34 -5.14
N ARG A 263 -0.98 2.14 -5.70
CA ARG A 263 -1.31 0.95 -4.90
C ARG A 263 -0.19 0.63 -3.90
N ILE A 264 1.07 0.65 -4.32
CA ILE A 264 2.23 0.41 -3.45
C ILE A 264 2.36 1.50 -2.39
N LYS A 265 2.16 2.77 -2.75
CA LYS A 265 2.20 3.90 -1.82
C LYS A 265 1.13 3.76 -0.72
N ASN A 266 -0.10 3.38 -1.11
CA ASN A 266 -1.19 3.16 -0.16
C ASN A 266 -0.93 1.94 0.75
N ILE A 267 -0.40 0.84 0.21
CA ILE A 267 0.05 -0.33 1.00
C ILE A 267 1.10 0.12 2.03
N ALA A 268 2.09 0.92 1.62
CA ALA A 268 3.14 1.41 2.51
C ALA A 268 2.56 2.32 3.62
N GLN A 269 1.55 3.13 3.32
CA GLN A 269 0.86 3.97 4.30
C GLN A 269 0.06 3.13 5.30
N GLU A 270 -0.68 2.11 4.86
CA GLU A 270 -1.41 1.22 5.76
C GLU A 270 -0.48 0.41 6.65
N LEU A 271 0.68 -0.02 6.14
CA LEU A 271 1.68 -0.73 6.93
C LEU A 271 2.24 0.13 8.09
N LYS A 272 2.29 1.45 7.95
CA LYS A 272 2.71 2.36 9.03
C LYS A 272 1.76 2.42 10.21
N GLN A 273 0.52 1.93 10.06
CA GLN A 273 -0.44 1.83 11.18
C GLN A 273 -0.08 0.69 12.15
N TYR A 274 0.75 -0.25 11.73
CA TYR A 274 1.23 -1.33 12.58
C TYR A 274 2.46 -0.87 13.36
N PRO A 275 2.58 -1.18 14.66
CA PRO A 275 3.74 -0.80 15.47
C PRO A 275 5.05 -1.33 14.89
N LYS A 276 5.00 -2.50 14.29
CA LYS A 276 6.10 -3.09 13.50
C LYS A 276 5.51 -3.98 12.41
N SER A 277 5.91 -3.73 11.18
CA SER A 277 5.46 -4.48 10.02
C SER A 277 6.59 -4.75 9.05
N VAL A 278 6.45 -5.81 8.28
CA VAL A 278 7.34 -6.14 7.17
C VAL A 278 6.52 -6.55 5.96
N LEU A 279 6.89 -6.02 4.80
CA LEU A 279 6.34 -6.38 3.51
C LEU A 279 7.28 -7.35 2.80
N ILE A 280 6.78 -8.54 2.49
CA ILE A 280 7.48 -9.51 1.67
C ILE A 280 7.16 -9.22 0.21
N ILE A 281 8.18 -9.07 -0.62
CA ILE A 281 8.06 -8.89 -2.06
C ILE A 281 8.86 -10.00 -2.73
N GLU A 282 8.17 -11.06 -3.13
CA GLU A 282 8.83 -12.10 -3.92
C GLU A 282 9.12 -11.57 -5.33
N GLU A 283 10.27 -11.94 -5.87
CA GLU A 283 10.75 -11.45 -7.16
C GLU A 283 10.76 -9.93 -7.29
N LEU A 284 11.33 -9.21 -6.30
CA LEU A 284 11.41 -7.74 -6.27
C LEU A 284 11.82 -7.13 -7.61
N HIS A 285 12.66 -7.81 -8.38
CA HIS A 285 13.08 -7.41 -9.70
C HIS A 285 11.93 -7.29 -10.72
N ALA A 286 10.81 -8.01 -10.51
CA ALA A 286 9.64 -7.93 -11.39
C ALA A 286 8.93 -6.56 -11.29
N LEU A 287 8.96 -5.93 -10.12
CA LEU A 287 8.44 -4.56 -9.94
C LEU A 287 9.27 -3.50 -10.66
N LEU A 288 10.56 -3.75 -10.86
CA LEU A 288 11.48 -2.76 -11.45
C LEU A 288 11.40 -2.66 -12.98
N GLY A 289 10.63 -3.52 -13.64
CA GLY A 289 10.42 -3.51 -15.08
C GLY A 289 11.70 -3.67 -15.92
N ASN A 290 11.65 -3.25 -17.15
CA ASN A 290 12.83 -3.17 -18.01
C ASN A 290 13.62 -1.87 -17.74
N SER A 291 14.91 -1.90 -17.90
CA SER A 291 16.01 -1.01 -17.45
C SER A 291 15.85 0.52 -17.64
N PHE A 292 14.75 1.03 -18.16
CA PHE A 292 14.54 2.45 -18.43
C PHE A 292 13.48 3.12 -17.53
N ASP A 293 12.87 2.37 -16.62
CA ASP A 293 11.79 2.87 -15.78
C ASP A 293 12.26 3.05 -14.34
N SER A 294 12.78 4.24 -14.05
CA SER A 294 13.28 4.59 -12.72
C SER A 294 12.17 4.99 -11.73
N SER A 295 10.92 5.14 -12.16
CA SER A 295 9.84 5.66 -11.32
C SER A 295 9.52 4.74 -10.14
N MET A 296 9.30 3.44 -10.41
CA MET A 296 9.06 2.44 -9.37
C MET A 296 10.25 2.27 -8.41
N ALA A 297 11.47 2.29 -8.92
CA ALA A 297 12.68 2.24 -8.10
C ALA A 297 12.77 3.46 -7.18
N ASN A 298 12.45 4.66 -7.69
CA ASN A 298 12.44 5.89 -6.91
C ASN A 298 11.33 5.89 -5.85
N LEU A 299 10.14 5.39 -6.19
CA LEU A 299 9.06 5.21 -5.23
C LEU A 299 9.47 4.28 -4.09
N LEU A 300 9.96 3.08 -4.41
CA LEU A 300 10.43 2.14 -3.39
C LEU A 300 11.54 2.74 -2.54
N LYS A 301 12.49 3.44 -3.14
CA LYS A 301 13.56 4.15 -2.42
C LYS A 301 13.01 5.17 -1.44
N SER A 302 12.01 5.95 -1.87
CA SER A 302 11.32 6.92 -1.03
C SER A 302 10.62 6.26 0.14
N GLU A 303 9.83 5.19 -0.09
CA GLU A 303 9.07 4.53 0.97
C GLU A 303 9.97 3.76 1.95
N LEU A 304 11.05 3.12 1.47
CA LEU A 304 12.06 2.49 2.31
C LEU A 304 12.75 3.52 3.23
N THR A 305 13.05 4.71 2.69
CA THR A 305 13.63 5.81 3.48
C THR A 305 12.64 6.38 4.51
N LYS A 306 11.32 6.33 4.21
CA LYS A 306 10.25 6.74 5.13
C LYS A 306 9.88 5.68 6.18
N GLY A 307 10.61 4.57 6.25
CA GLY A 307 10.45 3.55 7.28
C GLY A 307 9.67 2.31 6.87
N LEU A 308 9.34 2.12 5.59
CA LEU A 308 8.86 0.83 5.10
C LEU A 308 9.97 -0.21 5.26
N THR A 309 9.65 -1.35 5.90
CA THR A 309 10.58 -2.47 6.01
C THR A 309 10.18 -3.56 5.03
N VAL A 310 11.14 -4.02 4.22
CA VAL A 310 10.91 -4.98 3.14
C VAL A 310 11.84 -6.19 3.26
N ILE A 311 11.30 -7.38 3.02
CA ILE A 311 12.05 -8.59 2.67
C ILE A 311 11.81 -8.86 1.19
N GLY A 312 12.80 -8.58 0.35
CA GLY A 312 12.76 -8.88 -1.07
C GLY A 312 13.44 -10.19 -1.43
N THR A 313 13.01 -10.84 -2.51
CA THR A 313 13.78 -11.95 -3.11
C THR A 313 14.17 -11.61 -4.55
N SER A 314 15.28 -12.16 -5.00
CA SER A 314 15.72 -12.08 -6.39
C SER A 314 16.58 -13.29 -6.76
N THR A 315 16.72 -13.55 -8.05
CA THR A 315 17.79 -14.41 -8.57
C THR A 315 19.09 -13.62 -8.68
N ILE A 316 20.23 -14.30 -8.77
CA ILE A 316 21.55 -13.67 -8.92
C ILE A 316 21.59 -12.83 -10.19
N ASP A 317 21.12 -13.39 -11.29
CA ASP A 317 21.10 -12.73 -12.62
C ASP A 317 20.24 -11.47 -12.64
N GLU A 318 19.02 -11.55 -12.10
CA GLU A 318 18.08 -10.42 -12.08
C GLU A 318 18.51 -9.35 -11.06
N PHE A 319 19.16 -9.75 -9.97
CA PHE A 319 19.78 -8.81 -9.04
C PHE A 319 20.79 -7.91 -9.79
N THR A 320 21.74 -8.51 -10.50
CA THR A 320 22.80 -7.78 -11.21
C THR A 320 22.24 -6.94 -12.35
N LYS A 321 21.23 -7.47 -13.07
CA LYS A 321 20.66 -6.77 -14.23
C LYS A 321 19.78 -5.59 -13.85
N LYS A 322 18.99 -5.70 -12.76
CA LYS A 322 17.93 -4.75 -12.42
C LYS A 322 18.13 -4.05 -11.07
N ILE A 323 18.32 -4.79 -9.97
CA ILE A 323 18.33 -4.20 -8.61
C ILE A 323 19.60 -3.38 -8.38
N GLU A 324 20.76 -3.91 -8.73
CA GLU A 324 22.05 -3.22 -8.58
C GLU A 324 22.06 -1.89 -9.37
N LYS A 325 21.52 -1.90 -10.58
CA LYS A 325 21.46 -0.71 -11.46
C LYS A 325 20.38 0.29 -11.04
N SER A 326 19.39 -0.12 -10.27
CA SER A 326 18.29 0.75 -9.82
C SER A 326 18.66 1.71 -8.68
N GLY A 327 19.81 1.49 -8.04
CA GLY A 327 20.24 2.25 -6.86
C GLY A 327 19.48 1.89 -5.57
N LEU A 328 18.75 0.77 -5.55
CA LEU A 328 18.10 0.23 -4.35
C LEU A 328 19.03 -0.60 -3.48
N GLU A 329 20.09 -1.17 -4.07
CA GLU A 329 21.05 -2.04 -3.39
C GLU A 329 21.54 -1.50 -2.02
N PRO A 330 21.95 -0.22 -1.88
CA PRO A 330 22.46 0.29 -0.62
C PRO A 330 21.45 0.32 0.54
N LEU A 331 20.15 0.19 0.23
CA LEU A 331 19.05 0.20 1.20
C LEU A 331 18.76 -1.20 1.76
N PHE A 332 19.32 -2.25 1.17
CA PHE A 332 19.11 -3.62 1.57
C PHE A 332 20.40 -4.25 2.13
N GLU A 333 20.22 -5.15 3.10
CA GLU A 333 21.26 -6.10 3.51
C GLU A 333 21.07 -7.42 2.77
N LYS A 334 22.12 -7.92 2.15
CA LYS A 334 22.07 -9.14 1.33
C LYS A 334 22.16 -10.39 2.19
N VAL A 335 21.28 -11.33 1.90
CA VAL A 335 21.34 -12.72 2.38
C VAL A 335 21.46 -13.63 1.17
N GLU A 336 22.69 -14.05 0.87
CA GLU A 336 22.95 -14.92 -0.27
C GLU A 336 22.73 -16.38 0.11
N LEU A 337 21.92 -17.08 -0.66
CA LEU A 337 21.69 -18.50 -0.52
C LEU A 337 22.62 -19.26 -1.46
N GLN A 338 23.47 -20.07 -0.88
CA GLN A 338 24.30 -21.01 -1.62
C GLN A 338 23.70 -22.41 -1.58
N GLU A 339 24.03 -23.26 -2.51
CA GLU A 339 23.66 -24.66 -2.47
C GLU A 339 24.21 -25.31 -1.18
N SER A 340 23.34 -26.04 -0.51
CA SER A 340 23.71 -26.81 0.69
C SER A 340 24.45 -28.09 0.29
N ASP A 341 25.03 -28.77 1.30
CA ASP A 341 25.53 -30.11 1.10
C ASP A 341 24.43 -31.14 0.85
N ASP A 342 24.79 -32.30 0.34
CA ASP A 342 23.84 -33.35 -0.03
C ASP A 342 23.05 -33.89 1.15
N GLU A 343 23.66 -33.95 2.32
CA GLU A 343 23.02 -34.38 3.57
C GLU A 343 21.95 -33.42 4.01
N THR A 344 22.19 -32.11 3.86
CA THR A 344 21.19 -31.08 4.14
C THR A 344 20.06 -31.12 3.12
N HIS A 345 20.35 -31.30 1.82
CA HIS A 345 19.32 -31.50 0.80
C HIS A 345 18.49 -32.74 1.07
N PHE A 346 19.09 -33.85 1.45
CA PHE A 346 18.38 -35.07 1.85
C PHE A 346 17.37 -34.78 2.98
N ARG A 347 17.81 -34.12 4.05
CA ARG A 347 16.93 -33.76 5.18
C ARG A 347 15.80 -32.82 4.76
N MET A 348 16.06 -31.81 3.89
CA MET A 348 15.03 -30.91 3.34
C MET A 348 14.00 -31.70 2.53
N LEU A 349 14.47 -32.58 1.64
CA LEU A 349 13.62 -33.41 0.80
C LEU A 349 12.78 -34.38 1.65
N ARG A 350 13.39 -35.08 2.59
CA ARG A 350 12.68 -36.05 3.46
C ARG A 350 11.51 -35.41 4.22
N GLN A 351 11.69 -34.16 4.70
CA GLN A 351 10.62 -33.40 5.34
C GLN A 351 9.53 -33.00 4.37
N THR A 352 9.91 -32.53 3.19
CA THR A 352 8.94 -32.03 2.19
C THR A 352 8.15 -33.16 1.56
N LEU A 353 8.81 -34.27 1.27
CA LEU A 353 8.22 -35.41 0.54
C LEU A 353 7.15 -36.18 1.33
N SER A 354 7.06 -36.01 2.65
CA SER A 354 5.98 -36.60 3.46
C SER A 354 4.58 -36.17 2.97
N ALA A 355 4.43 -34.96 2.45
CA ALA A 355 3.19 -34.48 1.86
C ALA A 355 2.89 -35.17 0.51
N TYR A 356 3.93 -35.42 -0.30
CA TYR A 356 3.81 -36.13 -1.57
C TYR A 356 3.48 -37.61 -1.37
N GLU A 357 4.11 -38.28 -0.39
CA GLU A 357 3.77 -39.65 0.02
C GLU A 357 2.28 -39.79 0.37
N THR A 358 1.76 -38.81 1.09
CA THR A 358 0.33 -38.78 1.46
C THR A 358 -0.56 -38.53 0.24
N HIS A 359 -0.16 -37.64 -0.67
CA HIS A 359 -0.95 -37.30 -1.85
C HIS A 359 -1.00 -38.45 -2.87
N HIS A 360 0.14 -39.05 -3.16
CA HIS A 360 0.26 -40.14 -4.14
C HIS A 360 -0.01 -41.54 -3.57
N HIS A 361 -0.20 -41.65 -2.24
CA HIS A 361 -0.40 -42.92 -1.52
C HIS A 361 0.73 -43.95 -1.74
N ILE A 362 1.97 -43.45 -1.78
CA ILE A 362 3.19 -44.25 -1.97
C ILE A 362 4.19 -43.93 -0.85
N ALA A 363 5.13 -44.85 -0.61
CA ALA A 363 6.28 -44.60 0.24
C ALA A 363 7.51 -44.29 -0.62
N ILE A 364 8.19 -43.20 -0.34
CA ILE A 364 9.42 -42.78 -1.02
C ILE A 364 10.60 -43.21 -0.16
N THR A 365 11.43 -44.14 -0.68
CA THR A 365 12.58 -44.66 0.07
C THR A 365 13.72 -43.65 0.12
N ASP A 366 14.59 -43.79 1.11
CA ASP A 366 15.76 -42.95 1.27
C ASP A 366 16.73 -43.06 0.08
N GLU A 367 16.84 -44.28 -0.50
CA GLU A 367 17.64 -44.53 -1.71
C GLU A 367 17.08 -43.74 -2.91
N ALA A 368 15.76 -43.66 -3.05
CA ALA A 368 15.13 -42.87 -4.11
C ALA A 368 15.44 -41.36 -3.95
N ILE A 369 15.42 -40.85 -2.73
CA ILE A 369 15.79 -39.46 -2.45
C ILE A 369 17.25 -39.15 -2.81
N TRP A 370 18.18 -40.06 -2.39
CA TRP A 370 19.61 -39.93 -2.73
C TRP A 370 19.83 -39.98 -4.24
N GLU A 371 19.15 -40.88 -4.92
CA GLU A 371 19.23 -40.99 -6.38
C GLU A 371 18.66 -39.77 -7.08
N ALA A 372 17.55 -39.21 -6.59
CA ALA A 372 16.98 -37.96 -7.12
C ALA A 372 17.92 -36.77 -6.97
N ILE A 373 18.61 -36.64 -5.83
CA ILE A 373 19.68 -35.63 -5.62
C ILE A 373 20.80 -35.80 -6.64
N ARG A 374 21.28 -37.03 -6.81
CA ARG A 374 22.38 -37.36 -7.73
C ARG A 374 22.02 -37.08 -9.19
N LEU A 375 20.82 -37.48 -9.62
CA LEU A 375 20.35 -37.29 -10.98
C LEU A 375 20.07 -35.81 -11.26
N SER A 376 19.46 -35.08 -10.33
CA SER A 376 19.21 -33.65 -10.45
C SER A 376 20.52 -32.86 -10.64
N LYS A 377 21.51 -33.09 -9.84
CA LYS A 377 22.85 -32.46 -9.99
C LYS A 377 23.51 -32.75 -11.34
N ARG A 378 23.28 -33.93 -11.88
CA ARG A 378 23.89 -34.35 -13.14
C ARG A 378 23.17 -33.83 -14.37
N TYR A 379 21.84 -33.83 -14.36
CA TYR A 379 21.03 -33.63 -15.55
C TYR A 379 20.11 -32.39 -15.53
N LEU A 380 19.69 -31.92 -14.34
CA LEU A 380 18.72 -30.83 -14.19
C LEU A 380 19.39 -29.55 -13.69
N LYS A 381 20.17 -28.91 -14.59
CA LYS A 381 20.95 -27.71 -14.24
C LYS A 381 20.17 -26.39 -14.30
N GLU A 382 18.93 -26.42 -14.78
CA GLU A 382 18.09 -25.22 -14.92
C GLU A 382 17.49 -24.74 -13.59
N LYS A 383 17.33 -25.65 -12.64
CA LYS A 383 16.83 -25.38 -11.30
C LYS A 383 17.79 -25.95 -10.25
N SER A 384 18.02 -25.19 -9.20
CA SER A 384 18.83 -25.66 -8.06
C SER A 384 18.08 -26.67 -7.19
N LEU A 385 18.84 -27.44 -6.43
CA LEU A 385 18.30 -28.24 -5.33
C LEU A 385 17.77 -27.33 -4.20
N PRO A 386 16.70 -27.73 -3.50
CA PRO A 386 16.02 -29.03 -3.58
C PRO A 386 14.92 -29.12 -4.66
N ALA A 387 14.53 -27.99 -5.32
CA ALA A 387 13.35 -27.97 -6.21
C ALA A 387 13.49 -28.96 -7.40
N SER A 388 14.67 -29.06 -8.01
CA SER A 388 14.90 -29.99 -9.12
C SER A 388 14.70 -31.45 -8.73
N ALA A 389 15.06 -31.85 -7.51
CA ALA A 389 14.85 -33.21 -7.04
C ALA A 389 13.38 -33.48 -6.66
N ILE A 390 12.68 -32.47 -6.13
CA ILE A 390 11.22 -32.56 -5.89
C ILE A 390 10.48 -32.76 -7.21
N ASP A 391 10.78 -31.92 -8.21
CA ASP A 391 10.16 -32.02 -9.54
C ASP A 391 10.44 -33.41 -10.16
N LEU A 392 11.63 -33.95 -10.00
CA LEU A 392 11.98 -35.28 -10.49
C LEU A 392 11.15 -36.40 -9.85
N ILE A 393 10.99 -36.33 -8.52
CA ILE A 393 10.21 -37.33 -7.77
C ILE A 393 8.72 -37.23 -8.05
N ASP A 394 8.20 -36.00 -8.20
CA ASP A 394 6.77 -35.75 -8.45
C ASP A 394 6.34 -36.23 -9.86
N HIS A 395 7.28 -36.26 -10.82
CA HIS A 395 7.03 -36.70 -12.20
C HIS A 395 7.24 -38.18 -12.44
N THR A 396 7.76 -38.93 -11.47
CA THR A 396 8.05 -40.38 -11.58
C THR A 396 6.98 -41.21 -10.91
#